data_73e5b8b8423726f7a4e418dd6caafb98
#
_entry.id   73e5b8b8423726f7a4e418dd6caafb98
#
_cell.length_a   1.000
_cell.length_b   1.000
_cell.length_c   1.000
_cell.angle_alpha   90.00
_cell.angle_beta   90.00
_cell.angle_gamma   90.00
#
_symmetry.space_group_name_H-M   'P 1'
#
loop_
_entity.id
_entity.type
_entity.pdbx_description
1 polymer ?
#
loop_
_entity_poly.entity_id
_entity_poly.type
_entity_poly.pdbx_seq_one_letter_code
_entity_poly.pdbx_strand_id
1 'polypeptide(L)'
;KGGALVFGYVKPYVPELKVVENSYYRASYCGLCRAMRDETGVLSRFMLNYDFTFLVLARLAVTGEIPEFEKKRCFVHPLRKKLVMKPNDALRFSADMCAVLSYHKFDDTIEDEKGLKRLGARVLKLVFGSAYRRAKKKYAEADKVCAEKLALLSKIEKERVKSADKPSGVFGEMMGELFSLGIADAASAKIAHEIGFLVGKWIYVIDAIDDIESDGKKGNYNPF
;
A
#
# COMPACT_ATOMS: atom_id res chain seq x y z
N LYS A 1 7.85 17.51 8.02
CA LYS A 1 6.65 16.68 7.91
C LYS A 1 7.06 15.36 7.28
N GLY A 2 7.06 14.28 8.05
CA GLY A 2 7.09 12.92 7.54
C GLY A 2 5.76 12.68 6.86
N GLY A 3 5.76 12.29 5.58
CA GLY A 3 4.50 12.07 4.86
C GLY A 3 3.71 10.92 5.49
N ALA A 4 2.41 11.12 5.73
CA ALA A 4 1.54 10.16 6.41
C ALA A 4 1.40 8.80 5.67
N LEU A 5 1.87 8.69 4.43
CA LEU A 5 1.81 7.49 3.62
C LEU A 5 3.21 6.94 3.33
N VAL A 6 3.63 5.98 4.13
CA VAL A 6 4.90 5.28 3.93
C VAL A 6 4.66 3.83 3.53
N PHE A 7 5.49 3.35 2.59
CA PHE A 7 5.42 2.00 2.07
C PHE A 7 6.76 1.28 2.23
N GLY A 8 6.70 -0.04 2.37
CA GLY A 8 7.87 -0.91 2.35
C GLY A 8 8.25 -1.51 3.70
N TYR A 9 7.42 -1.34 4.72
CA TYR A 9 7.66 -1.92 6.05
C TYR A 9 7.25 -3.38 6.16
N VAL A 10 6.16 -3.80 5.49
CA VAL A 10 5.64 -5.17 5.61
C VAL A 10 6.41 -6.13 4.72
N LYS A 11 7.60 -6.54 5.17
CA LYS A 11 8.49 -7.44 4.43
C LYS A 11 8.54 -8.83 5.06
N PRO A 12 8.61 -9.91 4.25
CA PRO A 12 8.82 -11.24 4.80
C PRO A 12 10.25 -11.38 5.33
N TYR A 13 10.40 -12.01 6.47
CA TYR A 13 11.71 -12.39 6.98
C TYR A 13 12.18 -13.68 6.31
N VAL A 14 12.79 -13.51 5.14
CA VAL A 14 13.17 -14.61 4.23
C VAL A 14 14.00 -15.71 4.87
N PRO A 15 14.95 -15.45 5.81
CA PRO A 15 15.75 -16.51 6.43
C PRO A 15 14.93 -17.56 7.20
N GLU A 16 13.75 -17.22 7.71
CA GLU A 16 12.88 -18.14 8.44
C GLU A 16 11.77 -18.79 7.59
N LEU A 17 11.63 -18.35 6.34
CA LEU A 17 10.63 -18.92 5.45
C LEU A 17 11.09 -20.27 4.90
N LYS A 18 10.18 -21.25 4.87
CA LYS A 18 10.39 -22.47 4.09
C LYS A 18 10.53 -22.12 2.61
N VAL A 19 11.24 -22.95 1.86
CA VAL A 19 11.46 -22.77 0.41
C VAL A 19 10.13 -22.59 -0.33
N VAL A 20 9.10 -23.37 0.04
CA VAL A 20 7.77 -23.31 -0.57
C VAL A 20 7.07 -21.98 -0.25
N GLU A 21 7.17 -21.49 0.99
CA GLU A 21 6.56 -20.23 1.43
C GLU A 21 7.20 -19.04 0.71
N ASN A 22 8.54 -19.01 0.64
CA ASN A 22 9.27 -18.01 -0.13
C ASN A 22 8.90 -18.06 -1.63
N SER A 23 8.75 -19.25 -2.20
CA SER A 23 8.33 -19.41 -3.59
C SER A 23 6.91 -18.90 -3.83
N TYR A 24 6.00 -19.18 -2.90
CA TYR A 24 4.62 -18.68 -2.91
C TYR A 24 4.59 -17.13 -2.83
N TYR A 25 5.32 -16.55 -1.87
CA TYR A 25 5.41 -15.10 -1.70
C TYR A 25 5.95 -14.42 -2.97
N ARG A 26 7.04 -14.96 -3.55
CA ARG A 26 7.62 -14.43 -4.79
C ARG A 26 6.69 -14.57 -5.99
N ALA A 27 5.91 -15.65 -6.05
CA ALA A 27 4.92 -15.83 -7.10
C ALA A 27 3.77 -14.83 -6.98
N SER A 28 3.34 -14.49 -5.75
CA SER A 28 2.35 -13.44 -5.45
C SER A 28 2.86 -12.06 -5.88
N TYR A 29 4.09 -11.71 -5.52
CA TYR A 29 4.75 -10.47 -5.93
C TYR A 29 4.83 -10.33 -7.46
N CYS A 30 5.21 -11.41 -8.16
CA CYS A 30 5.26 -11.43 -9.61
C CYS A 30 3.86 -11.37 -10.24
N GLY A 31 2.86 -11.99 -9.60
CA GLY A 31 1.44 -11.90 -9.98
C GLY A 31 0.94 -10.48 -9.89
N LEU A 32 1.20 -9.81 -8.76
CA LEU A 32 0.83 -8.41 -8.55
C LEU A 32 1.49 -7.47 -9.58
N CYS A 33 2.78 -7.66 -9.88
CA CYS A 33 3.47 -6.92 -10.93
C CYS A 33 2.75 -7.00 -12.28
N ARG A 34 2.18 -8.16 -12.62
CA ARG A 34 1.43 -8.36 -13.86
C ARG A 34 0.04 -7.75 -13.77
N ALA A 35 -0.67 -7.94 -12.66
CA ALA A 35 -1.97 -7.33 -12.44
C ALA A 35 -1.88 -5.80 -12.53
N MET A 36 -0.88 -5.18 -11.94
CA MET A 36 -0.63 -3.74 -12.06
C MET A 36 -0.48 -3.30 -13.52
N ARG A 37 0.27 -4.06 -14.33
CA ARG A 37 0.39 -3.76 -15.76
C ARG A 37 -0.97 -3.81 -16.46
N ASP A 38 -1.74 -4.84 -16.19
CA ASP A 38 -2.97 -5.16 -16.93
C ASP A 38 -4.13 -4.26 -16.48
N GLU A 39 -4.26 -3.97 -15.18
CA GLU A 39 -5.34 -3.14 -14.61
C GLU A 39 -5.03 -1.64 -14.69
N THR A 40 -3.82 -1.23 -14.31
CA THR A 40 -3.48 0.18 -14.11
C THR A 40 -2.44 0.72 -15.09
N GLY A 41 -1.80 -0.15 -15.87
CA GLY A 41 -0.88 0.21 -16.96
C GLY A 41 0.58 -0.12 -16.68
N VAL A 42 1.39 -0.16 -17.75
CA VAL A 42 2.78 -0.65 -17.70
C VAL A 42 3.65 0.08 -16.67
N LEU A 43 3.49 1.38 -16.54
CA LEU A 43 4.29 2.21 -15.64
C LEU A 43 3.95 1.99 -14.16
N SER A 44 2.73 1.57 -13.83
CA SER A 44 2.32 1.34 -12.43
C SER A 44 3.17 0.29 -11.71
N ARG A 45 3.83 -0.61 -12.46
CA ARG A 45 4.79 -1.59 -11.90
C ARG A 45 5.96 -0.96 -11.13
N PHE A 46 6.28 0.32 -11.38
CA PHE A 46 7.30 1.03 -10.60
C PHE A 46 6.82 1.39 -9.19
N MET A 47 5.51 1.30 -8.92
CA MET A 47 4.95 1.47 -7.58
C MET A 47 4.85 0.15 -6.80
N LEU A 48 5.22 -0.98 -7.44
CA LEU A 48 5.18 -2.31 -6.82
C LEU A 48 6.06 -2.36 -5.57
N ASN A 49 5.47 -2.79 -4.46
CA ASN A 49 6.17 -2.98 -3.20
C ASN A 49 5.64 -4.19 -2.42
N TYR A 50 6.25 -4.45 -1.27
CA TYR A 50 5.91 -5.60 -0.45
C TYR A 50 4.60 -5.45 0.31
N ASP A 51 4.21 -4.24 0.70
CA ASP A 51 2.98 -4.00 1.46
C ASP A 51 1.73 -4.40 0.65
N PHE A 52 1.72 -4.08 -0.65
CA PHE A 52 0.61 -4.53 -1.52
C PHE A 52 0.66 -6.03 -1.83
N THR A 53 1.86 -6.65 -1.77
CA THR A 53 1.96 -8.12 -1.82
C THR A 53 1.37 -8.74 -0.56
N PHE A 54 1.59 -8.11 0.59
CA PHE A 54 0.94 -8.52 1.84
C PHE A 54 -0.58 -8.38 1.75
N LEU A 55 -1.10 -7.28 1.18
CA LEU A 55 -2.54 -7.10 0.95
C LEU A 55 -3.13 -8.23 0.10
N VAL A 56 -2.43 -8.67 -0.97
CA VAL A 56 -2.85 -9.85 -1.76
C VAL A 56 -2.99 -11.07 -0.87
N LEU A 57 -1.97 -11.38 -0.08
CA LEU A 57 -1.95 -12.57 0.76
C LEU A 57 -3.01 -12.53 1.86
N ALA A 58 -3.18 -11.37 2.50
CA ALA A 58 -4.21 -11.15 3.52
C ALA A 58 -5.62 -11.37 2.95
N ARG A 59 -5.90 -10.81 1.77
CA ARG A 59 -7.20 -11.01 1.11
C ARG A 59 -7.46 -12.47 0.75
N LEU A 60 -6.48 -13.17 0.16
CA LEU A 60 -6.61 -14.59 -0.13
C LEU A 60 -6.89 -15.41 1.13
N ALA A 61 -6.17 -15.13 2.22
CA ALA A 61 -6.35 -15.83 3.49
C ALA A 61 -7.74 -15.62 4.08
N VAL A 62 -8.25 -14.38 4.01
CA VAL A 62 -9.54 -14.01 4.61
C VAL A 62 -10.72 -14.48 3.76
N THR A 63 -10.60 -14.42 2.42
CA THR A 63 -11.66 -14.86 1.51
C THR A 63 -11.68 -16.38 1.27
N GLY A 64 -10.62 -17.09 1.67
CA GLY A 64 -10.46 -18.51 1.39
C GLY A 64 -10.22 -18.83 -0.09
N GLU A 65 -9.92 -17.83 -0.91
CA GLU A 65 -9.61 -18.04 -2.33
C GLU A 65 -8.30 -18.80 -2.48
N ILE A 66 -8.33 -19.93 -3.19
CA ILE A 66 -7.15 -20.75 -3.47
C ILE A 66 -6.53 -20.29 -4.79
N PRO A 67 -5.34 -19.64 -4.75
CA PRO A 67 -4.74 -19.14 -5.96
C PRO A 67 -4.09 -20.26 -6.80
N GLU A 68 -4.13 -20.07 -8.10
CA GLU A 68 -3.43 -20.91 -9.04
C GLU A 68 -2.11 -20.28 -9.48
N PHE A 69 -1.17 -21.13 -9.93
CA PHE A 69 0.17 -20.72 -10.34
C PHE A 69 0.53 -21.23 -11.73
N GLU A 70 1.37 -20.47 -12.42
CA GLU A 70 1.91 -20.83 -13.73
C GLU A 70 3.37 -20.39 -13.87
N LYS A 71 4.11 -21.00 -14.77
CA LYS A 71 5.50 -20.61 -15.08
C LYS A 71 5.51 -19.64 -16.27
N LYS A 72 5.88 -18.38 -16.03
CA LYS A 72 6.00 -17.35 -17.08
C LYS A 72 7.35 -16.66 -17.08
N ARG A 73 7.74 -16.14 -18.23
CA ARG A 73 8.90 -15.24 -18.38
C ARG A 73 8.52 -13.84 -17.92
N CYS A 74 9.45 -13.15 -17.27
CA CYS A 74 9.30 -11.76 -16.85
C CYS A 74 10.20 -10.87 -17.70
N PHE A 75 9.75 -9.63 -17.98
CA PHE A 75 10.56 -8.64 -18.70
C PHE A 75 11.91 -8.39 -18.02
N VAL A 76 11.93 -8.35 -16.68
CA VAL A 76 13.15 -8.14 -15.87
C VAL A 76 14.03 -9.40 -15.86
N HIS A 77 13.46 -10.59 -16.11
CA HIS A 77 14.18 -11.88 -16.10
C HIS A 77 13.79 -12.69 -17.34
N PRO A 78 14.20 -12.28 -18.55
CA PRO A 78 13.74 -12.89 -19.79
C PRO A 78 14.25 -14.32 -20.01
N LEU A 79 15.40 -14.65 -19.42
CA LEU A 79 16.07 -15.95 -19.64
C LEU A 79 15.46 -17.11 -18.84
N ARG A 80 14.75 -16.84 -17.74
CA ARG A 80 14.20 -17.90 -16.86
C ARG A 80 12.70 -17.72 -16.66
N LYS A 81 11.95 -18.83 -16.78
CA LYS A 81 10.56 -18.89 -16.35
C LYS A 81 10.50 -18.89 -14.83
N LYS A 82 9.71 -18.00 -14.22
CA LYS A 82 9.45 -17.96 -12.79
C LYS A 82 8.03 -18.39 -12.50
N LEU A 83 7.80 -18.93 -11.32
CA LEU A 83 6.45 -19.16 -10.81
C LEU A 83 5.76 -17.80 -10.61
N VAL A 84 4.54 -17.70 -11.06
CA VAL A 84 3.72 -16.47 -11.01
C VAL A 84 2.30 -16.88 -10.64
N MET A 85 1.69 -16.18 -9.71
CA MET A 85 0.28 -16.35 -9.39
C MET A 85 -0.58 -15.91 -10.57
N LYS A 86 -1.53 -16.75 -10.96
CA LYS A 86 -2.48 -16.43 -12.02
C LYS A 86 -3.38 -15.25 -11.61
N PRO A 87 -3.95 -14.50 -12.57
CA PRO A 87 -4.88 -13.41 -12.28
C PRO A 87 -6.05 -13.88 -11.43
N ASN A 88 -6.30 -13.19 -10.33
CA ASN A 88 -7.41 -13.39 -9.41
C ASN A 88 -7.87 -12.04 -8.84
N ASP A 89 -8.95 -12.04 -8.06
CA ASP A 89 -9.54 -10.81 -7.54
C ASP A 89 -8.66 -10.11 -6.51
N ALA A 90 -7.95 -10.86 -5.67
CA ALA A 90 -7.02 -10.28 -4.70
C ALA A 90 -5.87 -9.51 -5.38
N LEU A 91 -5.33 -10.03 -6.49
CA LEU A 91 -4.30 -9.36 -7.28
C LEU A 91 -4.82 -8.08 -7.95
N ARG A 92 -6.02 -8.15 -8.57
CA ARG A 92 -6.64 -6.99 -9.24
C ARG A 92 -6.94 -5.88 -8.25
N PHE A 93 -7.59 -6.24 -7.13
CA PHE A 93 -7.88 -5.31 -6.05
C PHE A 93 -6.61 -4.62 -5.52
N SER A 94 -5.58 -5.40 -5.19
CA SER A 94 -4.34 -4.85 -4.64
C SER A 94 -3.59 -3.95 -5.63
N ALA A 95 -3.68 -4.23 -6.94
CA ALA A 95 -3.15 -3.37 -7.99
C ALA A 95 -3.87 -2.01 -8.05
N ASP A 96 -5.21 -2.02 -7.94
CA ASP A 96 -6.00 -0.79 -7.91
C ASP A 96 -5.76 0.01 -6.62
N MET A 97 -5.67 -0.65 -5.45
CA MET A 97 -5.33 0.01 -4.18
C MET A 97 -3.92 0.62 -4.20
N CYS A 98 -2.95 -0.06 -4.83
CA CYS A 98 -1.63 0.50 -5.04
C CYS A 98 -1.69 1.82 -5.82
N ALA A 99 -2.50 1.89 -6.87
CA ALA A 99 -2.65 3.12 -7.66
C ALA A 99 -3.32 4.25 -6.86
N VAL A 100 -4.37 3.96 -6.07
CA VAL A 100 -5.05 4.95 -5.23
C VAL A 100 -4.11 5.50 -4.16
N LEU A 101 -3.54 4.64 -3.34
CA LEU A 101 -2.67 5.04 -2.22
C LEU A 101 -1.40 5.76 -2.69
N SER A 102 -0.77 5.28 -3.78
CA SER A 102 0.41 5.97 -4.33
C SER A 102 0.09 7.37 -4.85
N TYR A 103 -1.11 7.56 -5.41
CA TYR A 103 -1.52 8.88 -5.88
C TYR A 103 -1.71 9.87 -4.74
N HIS A 104 -2.34 9.45 -3.64
CA HIS A 104 -2.45 10.27 -2.42
C HIS A 104 -1.08 10.55 -1.79
N LYS A 105 -0.14 9.59 -1.83
CA LYS A 105 1.24 9.81 -1.39
C LYS A 105 1.94 10.91 -2.20
N PHE A 106 1.71 10.96 -3.53
CA PHE A 106 2.28 12.04 -4.34
C PHE A 106 1.70 13.40 -3.97
N ASP A 107 0.40 13.48 -3.63
CA ASP A 107 -0.23 14.72 -3.15
C ASP A 107 0.41 15.20 -1.85
N ASP A 108 0.54 14.33 -0.88
CA ASP A 108 1.19 14.59 0.39
C ASP A 108 2.65 15.09 0.18
N THR A 109 3.42 14.40 -0.66
CA THR A 109 4.78 14.83 -1.00
C THR A 109 4.82 16.21 -1.69
N ILE A 110 3.83 16.55 -2.51
CA ILE A 110 3.75 17.85 -3.17
C ILE A 110 3.46 18.96 -2.15
N GLU A 111 2.66 18.69 -1.14
CA GLU A 111 2.34 19.66 -0.09
C GLU A 111 3.51 19.88 0.87
N ASP A 112 4.16 18.81 1.28
CA ASP A 112 5.15 18.82 2.36
C ASP A 112 6.59 19.11 1.90
N GLU A 113 6.97 18.69 0.72
CA GLU A 113 8.36 18.81 0.23
C GLU A 113 8.59 20.02 -0.68
N LYS A 114 9.84 20.47 -0.78
CA LYS A 114 10.25 21.59 -1.62
C LYS A 114 11.29 21.14 -2.69
N GLY A 115 11.54 22.00 -3.67
CA GLY A 115 12.60 21.78 -4.67
C GLY A 115 12.37 20.55 -5.55
N LEU A 116 13.43 19.77 -5.77
CA LEU A 116 13.44 18.64 -6.70
C LEU A 116 12.48 17.51 -6.31
N LYS A 117 12.29 17.26 -5.01
CA LYS A 117 11.36 16.22 -4.54
C LYS A 117 9.92 16.58 -4.90
N ARG A 118 9.50 17.83 -4.67
CA ARG A 118 8.18 18.33 -5.08
C ARG A 118 7.97 18.25 -6.59
N LEU A 119 8.99 18.60 -7.38
CA LEU A 119 8.91 18.49 -8.84
C LEU A 119 8.79 17.04 -9.27
N GLY A 120 9.59 16.14 -8.70
CA GLY A 120 9.51 14.70 -8.95
C GLY A 120 8.11 14.13 -8.65
N ALA A 121 7.53 14.47 -7.49
CA ALA A 121 6.18 14.05 -7.12
C ALA A 121 5.11 14.55 -8.11
N ARG A 122 5.23 15.78 -8.62
CA ARG A 122 4.32 16.31 -9.67
C ARG A 122 4.42 15.53 -10.98
N VAL A 123 5.63 15.18 -11.40
CA VAL A 123 5.87 14.36 -12.60
C VAL A 123 5.26 12.96 -12.40
N LEU A 124 5.51 12.32 -11.26
CA LEU A 124 4.93 11.02 -10.93
C LEU A 124 3.40 11.08 -10.92
N LYS A 125 2.82 12.12 -10.33
CA LYS A 125 1.37 12.33 -10.33
C LYS A 125 0.78 12.41 -11.75
N LEU A 126 1.44 13.09 -12.66
CA LEU A 126 1.04 13.14 -14.08
C LEU A 126 1.15 11.76 -14.73
N VAL A 127 2.28 11.09 -14.57
CA VAL A 127 2.56 9.77 -15.16
C VAL A 127 1.56 8.72 -14.68
N PHE A 128 1.25 8.70 -13.39
CA PHE A 128 0.36 7.71 -12.78
C PHE A 128 -1.11 8.14 -12.70
N GLY A 129 -1.45 9.35 -13.12
CA GLY A 129 -2.80 9.89 -13.08
C GLY A 129 -3.84 9.06 -13.87
N SER A 130 -3.43 8.39 -14.96
CA SER A 130 -4.30 7.50 -15.71
C SER A 130 -4.60 6.20 -14.95
N ALA A 131 -3.62 5.64 -14.25
CA ALA A 131 -3.77 4.47 -13.40
C ALA A 131 -4.74 4.78 -12.24
N TYR A 132 -4.50 5.88 -11.54
CA TYR A 132 -5.37 6.36 -10.47
C TYR A 132 -6.81 6.57 -10.93
N ARG A 133 -7.05 7.25 -12.06
CA ARG A 133 -8.43 7.46 -12.56
C ARG A 133 -9.17 6.16 -12.86
N ARG A 134 -8.47 5.13 -13.36
CA ARG A 134 -9.06 3.80 -13.58
C ARG A 134 -9.43 3.13 -12.26
N ALA A 135 -8.51 3.11 -11.30
CA ALA A 135 -8.73 2.54 -9.98
C ALA A 135 -9.86 3.27 -9.22
N LYS A 136 -9.83 4.61 -9.20
CA LYS A 136 -10.87 5.44 -8.60
C LYS A 136 -12.26 5.20 -9.20
N LYS A 137 -12.35 4.96 -10.52
CA LYS A 137 -13.64 4.64 -11.16
C LYS A 137 -14.24 3.33 -10.65
N LYS A 138 -13.39 2.35 -10.31
CA LYS A 138 -13.83 1.06 -9.75
C LYS A 138 -14.11 1.16 -8.24
N TYR A 139 -13.27 1.92 -7.53
CA TYR A 139 -13.25 1.99 -6.06
C TYR A 139 -13.29 3.45 -5.58
N ALA A 140 -14.39 4.16 -5.91
CA ALA A 140 -14.58 5.54 -5.48
C ALA A 140 -14.60 5.69 -3.95
N GLU A 141 -15.08 4.67 -3.24
CA GLU A 141 -15.09 4.62 -1.78
C GLU A 141 -13.68 4.59 -1.20
N ALA A 142 -12.76 3.79 -1.78
CA ALA A 142 -11.36 3.78 -1.35
C ALA A 142 -10.71 5.15 -1.46
N ASP A 143 -10.94 5.85 -2.56
CA ASP A 143 -10.43 7.20 -2.76
C ASP A 143 -10.99 8.20 -1.73
N LYS A 144 -12.29 8.11 -1.44
CA LYS A 144 -12.95 8.93 -0.43
C LYS A 144 -12.37 8.67 0.97
N VAL A 145 -12.25 7.42 1.36
CA VAL A 145 -11.65 7.01 2.65
C VAL A 145 -10.23 7.56 2.79
N CYS A 146 -9.38 7.39 1.77
CA CYS A 146 -8.02 7.93 1.78
C CYS A 146 -8.04 9.46 1.96
N ALA A 147 -8.84 10.18 1.17
CA ALA A 147 -8.89 11.64 1.25
C ALA A 147 -9.35 12.14 2.62
N GLU A 148 -10.40 11.55 3.20
CA GLU A 148 -10.95 11.95 4.50
C GLU A 148 -9.97 11.65 5.65
N LYS A 149 -9.39 10.44 5.69
CA LYS A 149 -8.49 10.04 6.78
C LYS A 149 -7.14 10.77 6.71
N LEU A 150 -6.61 11.00 5.51
CA LEU A 150 -5.37 11.78 5.34
C LEU A 150 -5.57 13.25 5.71
N ALA A 151 -6.72 13.84 5.38
CA ALA A 151 -7.05 15.20 5.82
C ALA A 151 -7.13 15.28 7.35
N LEU A 152 -7.71 14.26 8.01
CA LEU A 152 -7.77 14.20 9.47
C LEU A 152 -6.37 14.03 10.07
N LEU A 153 -5.50 13.19 9.51
CA LEU A 153 -4.10 13.05 9.92
C LEU A 153 -3.36 14.38 9.82
N SER A 154 -3.44 15.06 8.67
CA SER A 154 -2.81 16.37 8.48
C SER A 154 -3.29 17.41 9.53
N LYS A 155 -4.55 17.34 9.94
CA LYS A 155 -5.07 18.21 11.03
C LYS A 155 -4.41 17.87 12.37
N ILE A 156 -4.34 16.59 12.76
CA ILE A 156 -3.72 16.13 14.00
C ILE A 156 -2.23 16.54 14.05
N GLU A 157 -1.52 16.40 12.95
CA GLU A 157 -0.12 16.79 12.83
C GLU A 157 0.09 18.31 12.96
N LYS A 158 -0.80 19.11 12.35
CA LYS A 158 -0.77 20.57 12.50
C LYS A 158 -1.07 21.03 13.93
N GLU A 159 -1.95 20.33 14.63
CA GLU A 159 -2.25 20.56 16.05
C GLU A 159 -1.10 20.08 16.98
N ARG A 160 -0.10 19.40 16.44
CA ARG A 160 1.05 18.85 17.18
C ARG A 160 0.64 18.02 18.40
N VAL A 161 -0.33 17.14 18.20
CA VAL A 161 -0.86 16.28 19.28
C VAL A 161 0.24 15.33 19.78
N LYS A 162 0.61 15.44 21.04
CA LYS A 162 1.62 14.57 21.68
C LYS A 162 0.99 13.24 22.08
N SER A 163 0.64 12.41 21.09
CA SER A 163 0.12 11.07 21.30
C SER A 163 0.32 10.28 20.02
N ALA A 164 0.93 9.12 20.10
CA ALA A 164 1.07 8.22 18.97
C ALA A 164 -0.24 7.46 18.66
N ASP A 165 -1.09 7.25 19.65
CA ASP A 165 -2.33 6.48 19.51
C ASP A 165 -3.35 7.17 18.58
N LYS A 166 -3.52 8.48 18.72
CA LYS A 166 -4.53 9.21 17.94
C LYS A 166 -4.24 9.18 16.43
N PRO A 167 -3.05 9.59 15.95
CA PRO A 167 -2.77 9.55 14.52
C PRO A 167 -2.61 8.12 14.00
N SER A 168 -1.98 7.20 14.75
CA SER A 168 -1.89 5.80 14.32
C SER A 168 -3.26 5.12 14.25
N GLY A 169 -4.19 5.48 15.15
CA GLY A 169 -5.57 5.02 15.09
C GLY A 169 -6.28 5.47 13.81
N VAL A 170 -6.14 6.73 13.41
CA VAL A 170 -6.74 7.24 12.16
C VAL A 170 -6.15 6.54 10.93
N PHE A 171 -4.82 6.33 10.91
CA PHE A 171 -4.18 5.59 9.82
C PHE A 171 -4.60 4.11 9.82
N GLY A 172 -4.71 3.50 11.01
CA GLY A 172 -5.24 2.14 11.18
C GLY A 172 -6.65 2.01 10.63
N GLU A 173 -7.56 2.92 10.99
CA GLU A 173 -8.93 2.94 10.45
C GLU A 173 -8.96 3.03 8.93
N MET A 174 -8.15 3.92 8.34
CA MET A 174 -8.02 3.99 6.88
C MET A 174 -7.63 2.64 6.28
N MET A 175 -6.61 1.99 6.83
CA MET A 175 -6.15 0.69 6.34
C MET A 175 -7.18 -0.41 6.58
N GLY A 176 -7.88 -0.39 7.71
CA GLY A 176 -8.97 -1.33 8.01
C GLY A 176 -10.09 -1.25 6.99
N GLU A 177 -10.59 -0.04 6.72
CA GLU A 177 -11.62 0.20 5.70
C GLU A 177 -11.16 -0.26 4.31
N LEU A 178 -9.90 0.00 3.92
CA LEU A 178 -9.35 -0.44 2.64
C LEU A 178 -9.21 -1.96 2.55
N PHE A 179 -8.74 -2.63 3.60
CA PHE A 179 -8.54 -4.08 3.60
C PHE A 179 -9.88 -4.84 3.48
N SER A 180 -10.94 -4.34 4.09
CA SER A 180 -12.28 -4.97 4.10
C SER A 180 -13.10 -4.64 2.85
N LEU A 181 -12.73 -3.60 2.09
CA LEU A 181 -13.51 -3.10 0.97
C LEU A 181 -13.80 -4.19 -0.08
N GLY A 182 -15.07 -4.36 -0.42
CA GLY A 182 -15.52 -5.31 -1.45
C GLY A 182 -15.50 -6.79 -1.03
N ILE A 183 -15.32 -7.10 0.27
CA ILE A 183 -15.49 -8.45 0.80
C ILE A 183 -16.97 -8.63 1.17
N ALA A 184 -17.64 -9.58 0.51
CA ALA A 184 -19.07 -9.77 0.67
C ALA A 184 -19.47 -10.46 1.98
N ASP A 185 -18.66 -11.41 2.46
CA ASP A 185 -18.90 -12.09 3.74
C ASP A 185 -18.54 -11.17 4.91
N ALA A 186 -19.52 -10.89 5.78
CA ALA A 186 -19.38 -9.96 6.88
C ALA A 186 -18.31 -10.39 7.91
N ALA A 187 -18.15 -11.68 8.17
CA ALA A 187 -17.14 -12.19 9.10
C ALA A 187 -15.74 -12.00 8.51
N SER A 188 -15.54 -12.35 7.25
CA SER A 188 -14.31 -12.13 6.51
C SER A 188 -13.97 -10.65 6.40
N ALA A 189 -14.96 -9.79 6.12
CA ALA A 189 -14.77 -8.35 6.06
C ALA A 189 -14.30 -7.78 7.41
N LYS A 190 -14.88 -8.24 8.52
CA LYS A 190 -14.47 -7.85 9.87
C LYS A 190 -13.02 -8.27 10.16
N ILE A 191 -12.64 -9.50 9.81
CA ILE A 191 -11.28 -10.00 10.01
C ILE A 191 -10.30 -9.19 9.16
N ALA A 192 -10.63 -8.91 7.89
CA ALA A 192 -9.81 -8.07 7.02
C ALA A 192 -9.63 -6.66 7.58
N HIS A 193 -10.70 -6.06 8.11
CA HIS A 193 -10.65 -4.75 8.75
C HIS A 193 -9.68 -4.75 9.94
N GLU A 194 -9.80 -5.71 10.86
CA GLU A 194 -8.90 -5.82 12.01
C GLU A 194 -7.43 -6.00 11.59
N ILE A 195 -7.16 -6.85 10.60
CA ILE A 195 -5.80 -7.02 10.05
C ILE A 195 -5.29 -5.67 9.50
N GLY A 196 -6.09 -5.00 8.68
CA GLY A 196 -5.74 -3.70 8.11
C GLY A 196 -5.51 -2.63 9.19
N PHE A 197 -6.39 -2.56 10.19
CA PHE A 197 -6.30 -1.64 11.31
C PHE A 197 -4.99 -1.82 12.10
N LEU A 198 -4.68 -3.04 12.50
CA LEU A 198 -3.48 -3.34 13.30
C LEU A 198 -2.20 -3.10 12.50
N VAL A 199 -2.16 -3.53 11.24
CA VAL A 199 -1.02 -3.30 10.35
C VAL A 199 -0.84 -1.81 10.06
N GLY A 200 -1.92 -1.08 9.84
CA GLY A 200 -1.87 0.37 9.66
C GLY A 200 -1.32 1.10 10.87
N LYS A 201 -1.82 0.80 12.07
CA LYS A 201 -1.26 1.35 13.32
C LYS A 201 0.23 1.06 13.44
N TRP A 202 0.62 -0.18 13.18
CA TRP A 202 2.02 -0.59 13.27
C TRP A 202 2.91 0.16 12.27
N ILE A 203 2.49 0.28 11.00
CA ILE A 203 3.23 1.02 9.97
C ILE A 203 3.43 2.47 10.41
N TYR A 204 2.38 3.15 10.86
CA TYR A 204 2.48 4.53 11.31
C TYR A 204 3.46 4.72 12.46
N VAL A 205 3.40 3.84 13.46
CA VAL A 205 4.27 3.89 14.65
C VAL A 205 5.73 3.63 14.28
N ILE A 206 6.01 2.62 13.46
CA ILE A 206 7.39 2.31 13.03
C ILE A 206 7.97 3.44 12.20
N ASP A 207 7.21 4.00 11.27
CA ASP A 207 7.63 5.15 10.48
C ASP A 207 7.97 6.36 11.36
N ALA A 208 7.10 6.68 12.30
CA ALA A 208 7.34 7.77 13.25
C ALA A 208 8.61 7.53 14.11
N ILE A 209 8.91 6.29 14.48
CA ILE A 209 10.14 5.93 15.20
C ILE A 209 11.37 6.10 14.32
N ASP A 210 11.31 5.60 13.08
CA ASP A 210 12.41 5.71 12.12
C ASP A 210 12.75 7.17 11.79
N ASP A 211 11.74 8.04 11.80
CA ASP A 211 11.87 9.46 11.45
C ASP A 211 12.17 10.41 12.63
N ILE A 212 12.27 9.93 13.89
CA ILE A 212 12.49 10.79 15.09
C ILE A 212 13.62 11.79 14.86
N GLU A 213 14.80 11.32 14.45
CA GLU A 213 15.97 12.20 14.28
C GLU A 213 15.78 13.17 13.10
N SER A 214 15.22 12.69 12.00
CA SER A 214 15.04 13.49 10.78
C SER A 214 14.02 14.59 10.99
N ASP A 215 12.93 14.28 11.68
CA ASP A 215 11.86 15.23 12.02
C ASP A 215 12.31 16.24 13.04
N GLY A 216 13.05 15.81 14.06
CA GLY A 216 13.66 16.71 15.05
C GLY A 216 14.58 17.75 14.38
N LYS A 217 15.44 17.33 13.45
CA LYS A 217 16.35 18.24 12.71
C LYS A 217 15.59 19.22 11.81
N LYS A 218 14.46 18.83 11.23
CA LYS A 218 13.64 19.65 10.33
C LYS A 218 12.56 20.46 11.05
N GLY A 219 12.33 20.23 12.34
CA GLY A 219 11.23 20.82 13.10
C GLY A 219 9.85 20.33 12.69
N ASN A 220 9.79 19.15 12.05
CA ASN A 220 8.57 18.48 11.66
C ASN A 220 7.80 17.95 12.88
N TYR A 221 6.52 17.62 12.65
CA TYR A 221 5.76 16.88 13.65
C TYR A 221 6.25 15.43 13.73
N ASN A 222 6.42 14.95 14.95
CA ASN A 222 6.58 13.55 15.30
C ASN A 222 5.86 13.31 16.62
N PRO A 223 5.05 12.25 16.78
CA PRO A 223 4.27 12.00 17.99
C PRO A 223 5.09 11.56 19.21
N PHE A 224 6.41 11.23 19.01
CA PHE A 224 7.33 10.77 20.06
C PHE A 224 8.30 11.83 20.60
#